data_c4e850be743aef6ef953e08c98a919ae
#
_entry.id   c4e850be743aef6ef953e08c98a919ae
#
_cell.length_a   1.000
_cell.length_b   1.000
_cell.length_c   1.000
_cell.angle_alpha   90.00
_cell.angle_beta   90.00
_cell.angle_gamma   90.00
#
_symmetry.space_group_name_H-M   'P 1'
#
loop_
_entity.id
_entity.type
_entity.pdbx_description
1 polymer ?
#
loop_
_entity_poly.entity_id
_entity_poly.type
_entity_poly.pdbx_seq_one_letter_code
_entity_poly.pdbx_strand_id
1 'polypeptide(L)'
;MQLSQPMRAKHEGYAKLSSLDFILKDNDTIPADKGVFLNITRRLNNKICNYISTSFYDSRLSPDPITETRSVNLKLDPIKDEGLFYVPIDHSGCSQRSDEEADLIEKTYNKIIGKEFKSGKTKGKISAKDIMVVAPYNAQANNIRERLKKKFKDDVRVGTI
;
A
#
# COMPACT_ATOMS: atom_id res chain seq x y z
N MET A 1 -6.77 6.25 -9.00
CA MET A 1 -5.57 6.94 -9.47
C MET A 1 -4.72 5.96 -10.26
N GLN A 2 -4.52 6.21 -11.53
CA GLN A 2 -3.56 5.46 -12.33
C GLN A 2 -2.19 6.10 -12.09
N LEU A 3 -1.17 5.32 -11.77
CA LEU A 3 0.18 5.85 -11.63
C LEU A 3 0.60 6.50 -12.95
N SER A 4 1.09 7.74 -12.88
CA SER A 4 1.68 8.40 -14.04
C SER A 4 2.83 7.54 -14.54
N GLN A 5 2.85 7.23 -15.83
CA GLN A 5 3.96 6.48 -16.41
C GLN A 5 5.26 7.30 -16.28
N PRO A 6 6.39 6.68 -15.89
CA PRO A 6 7.67 7.36 -15.89
C PRO A 6 8.01 7.81 -17.30
N MET A 7 7.97 9.11 -17.53
CA MET A 7 8.22 9.67 -18.85
C MET A 7 9.71 9.76 -19.11
N ARG A 8 10.18 9.07 -20.14
CA ARG A 8 11.56 9.15 -20.61
C ARG A 8 11.86 10.41 -21.43
N ALA A 9 10.83 11.17 -21.80
CA ALA A 9 10.94 12.40 -22.56
C ALA A 9 9.96 13.46 -22.03
N LYS A 10 10.27 14.74 -22.21
CA LYS A 10 9.33 15.84 -21.97
C LYS A 10 8.28 15.82 -23.07
N HIS A 11 7.05 15.57 -22.72
CA HIS A 11 5.90 15.77 -23.58
C HIS A 11 5.19 17.05 -23.19
N GLU A 12 4.65 17.78 -24.17
CA GLU A 12 3.89 19.01 -23.95
C GLU A 12 2.38 18.77 -24.13
N GLY A 13 1.57 19.61 -23.46
CA GLY A 13 0.12 19.56 -23.58
C GLY A 13 -0.49 18.24 -23.11
N TYR A 14 -1.43 17.72 -23.86
CA TYR A 14 -2.21 16.50 -23.53
C TYR A 14 -1.39 15.21 -23.53
N ALA A 15 -0.24 15.20 -24.19
CA ALA A 15 0.62 14.03 -24.23
C ALA A 15 1.28 13.68 -22.87
N LYS A 16 1.16 14.59 -21.88
CA LYS A 16 1.59 14.34 -20.49
C LYS A 16 0.62 13.50 -19.69
N LEU A 17 -0.64 13.46 -20.11
CA LEU A 17 -1.71 12.85 -19.36
C LEU A 17 -1.79 11.35 -19.66
N SER A 18 -2.12 10.55 -18.68
CA SER A 18 -2.59 9.19 -18.93
C SER A 18 -3.92 9.25 -19.68
N SER A 19 -4.29 8.18 -20.39
CA SER A 19 -5.59 8.12 -21.08
C SER A 19 -6.75 8.33 -20.09
N LEU A 20 -6.60 7.87 -18.86
CA LEU A 20 -7.61 8.05 -17.83
C LEU A 20 -7.68 9.52 -17.37
N ASP A 21 -6.55 10.16 -17.10
CA ASP A 21 -6.51 11.59 -16.71
C ASP A 21 -7.11 12.48 -17.81
N PHE A 22 -6.85 12.16 -19.09
CA PHE A 22 -7.43 12.87 -20.22
C PHE A 22 -8.97 12.76 -20.25
N ILE A 23 -9.54 11.59 -19.90
CA ILE A 23 -10.99 11.37 -19.87
C ILE A 23 -11.62 12.00 -18.62
N LEU A 24 -10.96 11.84 -17.46
CA LEU A 24 -11.45 12.35 -16.18
C LEU A 24 -11.43 13.87 -16.12
N LYS A 25 -10.41 14.51 -16.70
CA LYS A 25 -10.16 15.95 -16.53
C LYS A 25 -10.09 16.30 -15.05
N ASP A 26 -10.99 17.17 -14.57
CA ASP A 26 -11.07 17.64 -13.19
C ASP A 26 -12.00 16.78 -12.29
N ASN A 27 -12.45 15.61 -12.77
CA ASN A 27 -13.33 14.76 -12.00
C ASN A 27 -12.53 13.63 -11.30
N ASP A 28 -12.86 13.33 -10.06
CA ASP A 28 -12.27 12.21 -9.31
C ASP A 28 -12.76 10.84 -9.82
N THR A 29 -13.94 10.82 -10.44
CA THR A 29 -14.55 9.61 -11.00
C THR A 29 -15.03 9.81 -12.43
N ILE A 30 -15.10 8.71 -13.20
CA ILE A 30 -15.53 8.79 -14.61
C ILE A 30 -16.96 9.31 -14.72
N PRO A 31 -17.24 10.33 -15.55
CA PRO A 31 -18.59 10.78 -15.88
C PRO A 31 -19.42 9.66 -16.53
N ALA A 32 -20.71 9.65 -16.26
CA ALA A 32 -21.61 8.61 -16.72
C ALA A 32 -21.73 8.49 -18.25
N ASP A 33 -21.48 9.59 -18.96
CA ASP A 33 -21.47 9.66 -20.43
C ASP A 33 -20.16 9.14 -21.05
N LYS A 34 -19.11 8.93 -20.24
CA LYS A 34 -17.77 8.52 -20.71
C LYS A 34 -17.35 7.12 -20.31
N GLY A 35 -18.08 6.49 -19.40
CA GLY A 35 -17.75 5.16 -18.98
C GLY A 35 -18.52 4.65 -17.77
N VAL A 36 -18.15 3.47 -17.31
CA VAL A 36 -18.75 2.81 -16.14
C VAL A 36 -17.79 2.89 -14.95
N PHE A 37 -18.28 3.36 -13.83
CA PHE A 37 -17.55 3.31 -12.55
C PHE A 37 -17.84 2.00 -11.83
N LEU A 38 -16.77 1.23 -11.56
CA LEU A 38 -16.87 0.00 -10.77
C LEU A 38 -16.83 0.36 -9.28
N ASN A 39 -17.99 0.46 -8.67
CA ASN A 39 -18.18 0.99 -7.33
C ASN A 39 -17.93 -0.03 -6.19
N ILE A 40 -17.63 -1.29 -6.50
CA ILE A 40 -17.38 -2.33 -5.48
C ILE A 40 -15.94 -2.81 -5.57
N THR A 41 -15.19 -2.70 -4.47
CA THR A 41 -13.85 -3.25 -4.35
C THR A 41 -13.85 -4.57 -3.57
N ARG A 42 -13.21 -5.59 -4.13
CA ARG A 42 -12.97 -6.89 -3.47
C ARG A 42 -11.59 -6.98 -2.81
N ARG A 43 -10.82 -5.90 -2.87
CA ARG A 43 -9.46 -5.82 -2.32
C ARG A 43 -9.43 -5.16 -0.95
N LEU A 44 -10.09 -4.01 -0.81
CA LEU A 44 -9.99 -3.14 0.35
C LEU A 44 -11.06 -3.54 1.39
N ASN A 45 -10.65 -3.67 2.66
CA ASN A 45 -11.58 -3.77 3.77
C ASN A 45 -12.24 -2.41 4.03
N ASN A 46 -13.28 -2.40 4.88
CA ASN A 46 -14.09 -1.21 5.13
C ASN A 46 -13.25 0.00 5.60
N LYS A 47 -12.33 -0.20 6.55
CA LYS A 47 -11.50 0.89 7.11
C LYS A 47 -10.61 1.55 6.05
N ILE A 48 -9.98 0.75 5.20
CA ILE A 48 -9.13 1.26 4.11
C ILE A 48 -9.99 1.82 2.98
N CYS A 49 -11.09 1.13 2.64
CA CYS A 49 -11.98 1.55 1.57
C CYS A 49 -12.59 2.92 1.84
N ASN A 50 -13.07 3.19 3.05
CA ASN A 50 -13.65 4.47 3.41
C ASN A 50 -12.68 5.63 3.17
N TYR A 51 -11.43 5.49 3.62
CA TYR A 51 -10.41 6.51 3.38
C TYR A 51 -10.16 6.73 1.88
N ILE A 52 -9.92 5.66 1.14
CA ILE A 52 -9.64 5.71 -0.30
C ILE A 52 -10.84 6.25 -1.09
N SER A 53 -12.07 5.83 -0.72
CA SER A 53 -13.30 6.27 -1.36
C SER A 53 -13.51 7.77 -1.22
N THR A 54 -13.34 8.28 0.00
CA THR A 54 -13.50 9.71 0.28
C THR A 54 -12.39 10.56 -0.35
N SER A 55 -11.15 10.06 -0.37
CA SER A 55 -10.01 10.84 -0.85
C SER A 55 -9.86 10.87 -2.38
N PHE A 56 -10.39 9.86 -3.11
CA PHE A 56 -10.06 9.67 -4.52
C PHE A 56 -11.24 9.27 -5.41
N TYR A 57 -12.42 8.99 -4.84
CA TYR A 57 -13.55 8.44 -5.61
C TYR A 57 -14.90 9.04 -5.24
N ASP A 58 -14.96 10.30 -4.79
CA ASP A 58 -16.20 11.00 -4.43
C ASP A 58 -17.11 10.22 -3.47
N SER A 59 -16.51 9.42 -2.59
CA SER A 59 -17.24 8.51 -1.69
C SER A 59 -18.10 7.46 -2.42
N ARG A 60 -17.84 7.18 -3.69
CA ARG A 60 -18.62 6.25 -4.53
C ARG A 60 -18.13 4.81 -4.46
N LEU A 61 -16.91 4.55 -3.93
CA LEU A 61 -16.36 3.20 -3.83
C LEU A 61 -16.82 2.55 -2.51
N SER A 62 -17.33 1.32 -2.58
CA SER A 62 -17.77 0.53 -1.43
C SER A 62 -17.04 -0.81 -1.37
N PRO A 63 -16.76 -1.36 -0.17
CA PRO A 63 -16.15 -2.68 -0.06
C PRO A 63 -17.17 -3.79 -0.31
N ASP A 64 -16.75 -4.87 -0.97
CA ASP A 64 -17.51 -6.10 -1.03
C ASP A 64 -17.56 -6.72 0.39
N PRO A 65 -18.73 -7.19 0.90
CA PRO A 65 -18.87 -7.79 2.22
C PRO A 65 -17.87 -8.93 2.50
N ILE A 66 -17.39 -9.62 1.47
CA ILE A 66 -16.37 -10.67 1.63
C ILE A 66 -15.07 -10.13 2.24
N THR A 67 -14.78 -8.84 2.06
CA THR A 67 -13.56 -8.21 2.60
C THR A 67 -13.58 -8.07 4.12
N GLU A 68 -14.74 -8.01 4.73
CA GLU A 68 -14.92 -7.95 6.19
C GLU A 68 -14.56 -9.26 6.89
N THR A 69 -14.51 -10.35 6.12
CA THR A 69 -14.07 -11.65 6.65
C THR A 69 -12.56 -11.76 6.81
N ARG A 70 -11.81 -10.74 6.39
CA ARG A 70 -10.35 -10.67 6.48
C ARG A 70 -9.95 -9.86 7.69
N SER A 71 -9.17 -10.44 8.56
CA SER A 71 -8.66 -9.77 9.76
C SER A 71 -7.28 -10.28 10.14
N VAL A 72 -6.52 -9.45 10.82
CA VAL A 72 -5.19 -9.76 11.36
C VAL A 72 -5.20 -9.40 12.85
N ASN A 73 -4.76 -10.30 13.71
CA ASN A 73 -4.67 -10.06 15.14
C ASN A 73 -3.25 -9.61 15.51
N LEU A 74 -2.92 -8.35 15.29
CA LEU A 74 -1.59 -7.80 15.54
C LEU A 74 -1.38 -7.43 17.00
N LYS A 75 -2.32 -6.70 17.61
CA LYS A 75 -2.22 -6.17 18.99
C LYS A 75 -0.90 -5.42 19.23
N LEU A 76 -0.49 -4.61 18.26
CA LEU A 76 0.73 -3.82 18.32
C LEU A 76 0.36 -2.33 18.45
N ASP A 77 1.05 -1.60 19.31
CA ASP A 77 0.91 -0.16 19.40
C ASP A 77 2.00 0.52 18.55
N PRO A 78 1.67 1.52 17.71
CA PRO A 78 0.33 2.06 17.38
C PRO A 78 -0.44 1.24 16.33
N ILE A 79 0.15 0.19 15.76
CA ILE A 79 -0.45 -0.65 14.71
C ILE A 79 -1.42 -1.63 15.35
N LYS A 80 -2.70 -1.42 15.11
CA LYS A 80 -3.77 -2.31 15.58
C LYS A 80 -4.06 -3.40 14.54
N ASP A 81 -5.22 -4.03 14.61
CA ASP A 81 -5.51 -5.24 13.84
C ASP A 81 -5.59 -5.00 12.33
N GLU A 82 -6.11 -3.85 11.90
CA GLU A 82 -6.32 -3.54 10.49
C GLU A 82 -6.52 -2.03 10.26
N GLY A 83 -6.21 -1.56 9.07
CA GLY A 83 -6.39 -0.15 8.68
C GLY A 83 -5.13 0.48 8.09
N LEU A 84 -5.13 1.79 8.01
CA LEU A 84 -3.99 2.61 7.65
C LEU A 84 -3.39 3.21 8.91
N PHE A 85 -2.07 3.12 9.03
CA PHE A 85 -1.34 3.65 10.18
C PHE A 85 -0.19 4.52 9.67
N TYR A 86 -0.13 5.75 10.17
CA TYR A 86 1.01 6.63 9.99
C TYR A 86 1.88 6.57 11.23
N VAL A 87 3.15 6.24 11.04
CA VAL A 87 4.13 6.15 12.12
C VAL A 87 5.26 7.12 11.81
N PRO A 88 5.29 8.30 12.46
CA PRO A 88 6.35 9.27 12.25
C PRO A 88 7.69 8.76 12.78
N ILE A 89 8.76 9.10 12.08
CA ILE A 89 10.13 8.80 12.47
C ILE A 89 10.94 10.09 12.36
N ASP A 90 11.61 10.44 13.45
CA ASP A 90 12.55 11.56 13.44
C ASP A 90 13.87 11.11 12.81
N HIS A 91 14.24 11.75 11.73
CA HIS A 91 15.52 11.55 11.07
C HIS A 91 16.03 12.86 10.47
N SER A 92 17.34 12.98 10.30
CA SER A 92 17.97 14.15 9.69
C SER A 92 19.06 13.75 8.71
N GLY A 93 19.26 14.57 7.66
CA GLY A 93 20.31 14.33 6.67
C GLY A 93 20.08 13.13 5.74
N CYS A 94 18.89 12.53 5.76
CA CYS A 94 18.53 11.41 4.90
C CYS A 94 17.99 11.90 3.55
N SER A 95 18.43 11.27 2.44
CA SER A 95 17.92 11.59 1.10
C SER A 95 17.24 10.38 0.45
N GLN A 96 18.01 9.38 0.06
CA GLN A 96 17.49 8.16 -0.61
C GLN A 96 17.54 6.92 0.30
N ARG A 97 18.09 7.07 1.52
CA ARG A 97 18.24 6.00 2.50
C ARG A 97 18.14 6.57 3.91
N SER A 98 17.40 5.88 4.78
CA SER A 98 17.36 6.12 6.22
C SER A 98 17.53 4.79 6.95
N ASP A 99 18.49 4.77 7.87
CA ASP A 99 18.70 3.60 8.71
C ASP A 99 17.67 3.53 9.83
N GLU A 100 17.19 4.69 10.32
CA GLU A 100 16.13 4.80 11.33
C GLU A 100 14.81 4.20 10.84
N GLU A 101 14.41 4.51 9.59
CA GLU A 101 13.24 3.91 8.96
C GLU A 101 13.41 2.40 8.79
N ALA A 102 14.59 1.95 8.34
CA ALA A 102 14.87 0.54 8.15
C ALA A 102 14.85 -0.23 9.48
N ASP A 103 15.34 0.37 10.58
CA ASP A 103 15.27 -0.20 11.93
C ASP A 103 13.84 -0.35 12.42
N LEU A 104 12.98 0.66 12.20
CA LEU A 104 11.57 0.57 12.58
C LEU A 104 10.84 -0.49 11.76
N ILE A 105 11.11 -0.54 10.45
CA ILE A 105 10.53 -1.58 9.58
C ILE A 105 10.95 -2.97 10.05
N GLU A 106 12.22 -3.19 10.36
CA GLU A 106 12.71 -4.47 10.85
C GLU A 106 12.04 -4.87 12.18
N LYS A 107 11.97 -3.94 13.14
CA LYS A 107 11.29 -4.15 14.43
C LYS A 107 9.81 -4.50 14.24
N THR A 108 9.13 -3.77 13.37
CA THR A 108 7.70 -3.98 13.06
C THR A 108 7.49 -5.32 12.37
N TYR A 109 8.31 -5.63 11.37
CA TYR A 109 8.28 -6.89 10.64
C TYR A 109 8.44 -8.10 11.57
N ASN A 110 9.42 -8.04 12.49
CA ASN A 110 9.64 -9.08 13.50
C ASN A 110 8.43 -9.29 14.43
N LYS A 111 7.70 -8.22 14.76
CA LYS A 111 6.52 -8.29 15.62
C LYS A 111 5.28 -8.84 14.89
N ILE A 112 5.20 -8.66 13.57
CA ILE A 112 4.07 -9.11 12.74
C ILE A 112 4.19 -10.59 12.38
N ILE A 113 5.40 -11.08 12.09
CA ILE A 113 5.63 -12.49 11.75
C ILE A 113 5.08 -13.41 12.86
N GLY A 114 4.37 -14.45 12.44
CA GLY A 114 3.76 -15.44 13.33
C GLY A 114 2.44 -15.01 13.97
N LYS A 115 1.99 -13.75 13.77
CA LYS A 115 0.65 -13.33 14.21
C LYS A 115 -0.43 -14.03 13.40
N GLU A 116 -1.59 -14.19 14.00
CA GLU A 116 -2.70 -14.88 13.37
C GLU A 116 -3.45 -13.99 12.38
N PHE A 117 -3.89 -14.57 11.29
CA PHE A 117 -4.80 -13.94 10.34
C PHE A 117 -5.99 -14.84 10.04
N LYS A 118 -7.09 -14.22 9.59
CA LYS A 118 -8.29 -14.87 9.09
C LYS A 118 -8.65 -14.28 7.72
N SER A 119 -9.03 -15.14 6.77
CA SER A 119 -9.55 -14.73 5.45
C SER A 119 -10.65 -15.69 5.04
N GLY A 120 -11.90 -15.30 5.20
CA GLY A 120 -13.04 -16.18 5.03
C GLY A 120 -13.00 -17.35 6.01
N LYS A 121 -12.95 -18.57 5.47
CA LYS A 121 -12.81 -19.81 6.26
C LYS A 121 -11.36 -20.17 6.58
N THR A 122 -10.39 -19.55 5.91
CA THR A 122 -8.96 -19.82 6.11
C THR A 122 -8.44 -19.07 7.32
N LYS A 123 -7.67 -19.77 8.16
CA LYS A 123 -6.92 -19.20 9.28
C LYS A 123 -5.46 -19.65 9.15
N GLY A 124 -4.53 -18.78 9.53
CA GLY A 124 -3.12 -19.08 9.46
C GLY A 124 -2.27 -18.11 10.26
N LYS A 125 -0.97 -18.25 10.14
CA LYS A 125 0.02 -17.35 10.74
C LYS A 125 0.72 -16.59 9.63
N ILE A 126 0.97 -15.30 9.86
CA ILE A 126 1.66 -14.43 8.93
C ILE A 126 3.10 -14.91 8.77
N SER A 127 3.50 -15.16 7.55
CA SER A 127 4.86 -15.48 7.13
C SER A 127 5.51 -14.31 6.39
N ALA A 128 6.79 -14.42 6.08
CA ALA A 128 7.50 -13.41 5.29
C ALA A 128 6.88 -13.16 3.90
N LYS A 129 6.24 -14.18 3.33
CA LYS A 129 5.57 -14.10 2.02
C LYS A 129 4.29 -13.26 2.04
N ASP A 130 3.71 -13.05 3.21
CA ASP A 130 2.44 -12.33 3.39
C ASP A 130 2.67 -10.83 3.61
N ILE A 131 3.92 -10.40 3.77
CA ILE A 131 4.29 -9.00 4.00
C ILE A 131 5.04 -8.47 2.79
N MET A 132 4.62 -7.32 2.29
CA MET A 132 5.33 -6.57 1.27
C MET A 132 5.80 -5.23 1.85
N VAL A 133 7.07 -4.91 1.64
CA VAL A 133 7.66 -3.61 1.96
C VAL A 133 7.92 -2.88 0.65
N VAL A 134 7.47 -1.64 0.56
CA VAL A 134 7.68 -0.79 -0.61
C VAL A 134 8.39 0.48 -0.18
N ALA A 135 9.48 0.82 -0.85
CA ALA A 135 10.25 2.03 -0.60
C ALA A 135 10.35 2.87 -1.89
N PRO A 136 10.42 4.21 -1.81
CA PRO A 136 10.47 5.06 -3.00
C PRO A 136 11.79 4.95 -3.77
N TYR A 137 12.89 4.57 -3.09
CA TYR A 137 14.23 4.51 -3.67
C TYR A 137 14.85 3.12 -3.57
N ASN A 138 15.57 2.71 -4.60
CA ASN A 138 16.30 1.43 -4.62
C ASN A 138 17.32 1.31 -3.48
N ALA A 139 17.98 2.42 -3.11
CA ALA A 139 18.92 2.44 -2.00
C ALA A 139 18.24 2.03 -0.67
N GLN A 140 17.03 2.55 -0.39
CA GLN A 140 16.26 2.18 0.79
C GLN A 140 15.72 0.76 0.70
N ALA A 141 15.19 0.37 -0.46
CA ALA A 141 14.70 -0.99 -0.66
C ALA A 141 15.80 -2.04 -0.44
N ASN A 142 17.01 -1.79 -0.92
CA ASN A 142 18.16 -2.66 -0.71
C ASN A 142 18.58 -2.73 0.77
N ASN A 143 18.67 -1.58 1.46
CA ASN A 143 18.96 -1.51 2.88
C ASN A 143 17.99 -2.38 3.71
N ILE A 144 16.70 -2.21 3.49
CA ILE A 144 15.65 -2.97 4.19
C ILE A 144 15.75 -4.46 3.84
N ARG A 145 15.94 -4.79 2.55
CA ARG A 145 16.04 -6.17 2.08
C ARG A 145 17.22 -6.90 2.72
N GLU A 146 18.39 -6.28 2.77
CA GLU A 146 19.58 -6.87 3.38
C GLU A 146 19.39 -7.17 4.86
N ARG A 147 18.76 -6.25 5.62
CA ARG A 147 18.45 -6.44 7.03
C ARG A 147 17.49 -7.60 7.26
N LEU A 148 16.37 -7.61 6.53
CA LEU A 148 15.35 -8.64 6.67
C LEU A 148 15.83 -10.03 6.20
N LYS A 149 16.64 -10.11 5.14
CA LYS A 149 17.20 -11.38 4.65
C LYS A 149 18.11 -12.08 5.65
N LYS A 150 18.81 -11.36 6.51
CA LYS A 150 19.63 -11.95 7.58
C LYS A 150 18.82 -12.92 8.45
N LYS A 151 17.53 -12.65 8.64
CA LYS A 151 16.65 -13.45 9.51
C LYS A 151 15.64 -14.30 8.73
N PHE A 152 15.10 -13.78 7.65
CA PHE A 152 13.98 -14.40 6.92
C PHE A 152 14.39 -14.99 5.56
N LYS A 153 15.67 -14.95 5.22
CA LYS A 153 16.23 -15.48 3.96
C LYS A 153 15.54 -14.89 2.72
N ASP A 154 15.25 -15.72 1.73
CA ASP A 154 14.74 -15.30 0.42
C ASP A 154 13.22 -15.09 0.34
N ASP A 155 12.50 -15.38 1.40
CA ASP A 155 11.04 -15.20 1.43
C ASP A 155 10.61 -13.72 1.57
N VAL A 156 11.57 -12.83 1.77
CA VAL A 156 11.32 -11.40 1.99
C VAL A 156 10.95 -10.69 0.69
N ARG A 157 9.84 -9.96 0.71
CA ARG A 157 9.36 -9.15 -0.41
C ARG A 157 9.59 -7.67 -0.14
N VAL A 158 10.64 -7.12 -0.73
CA VAL A 158 10.95 -5.68 -0.67
C VAL A 158 11.17 -5.17 -2.08
N GLY A 159 10.53 -4.09 -2.44
CA GLY A 159 10.61 -3.50 -3.78
C GLY A 159 10.47 -1.98 -3.78
N THR A 160 10.53 -1.42 -4.98
CA THR A 160 10.16 -0.02 -5.26
C THR A 160 8.89 0.02 -6.09
N ILE A 161 8.28 1.21 -6.17
CA ILE A 161 7.12 1.49 -7.04
C ILE A 161 7.58 1.54 -8.49
#